data_f6b91f7e6d82cf6b7d77ad306eeb6188
#
_entry.id   f6b91f7e6d82cf6b7d77ad306eeb6188
#
_cell.length_a   1.000
_cell.length_b   1.000
_cell.length_c   1.000
_cell.angle_alpha   90.00
_cell.angle_beta   90.00
_cell.angle_gamma   90.00
#
_symmetry.space_group_name_H-M   'P 1'
#
loop_
_entity.id
_entity.type
_entity.pdbx_description
1 polymer ?
#
loop_
_entity_poly.entity_id
_entity_poly.type
_entity_poly.pdbx_seq_one_letter_code
_entity_poly.pdbx_strand_id
1 'polypeptide(L)'
;MADEIAATVDRAIAKSGHKKVTIVCASMGGIMTVAYLSKYGYSKVDRCLFMSSTMCGAQVASDVLTGKIAIKADEMYNYFSGLLADVTGSNEIVSAMMKMLNFVGVFKLLQKVTDCIIDNYKDDVYERVLIPDFAYMPVLWGLLQPEDYDEAVDFVFGDNASAHADFLACGERLQKMMANRTALIENMIRDGVKVAVVAHYDRPLAPLYENANFNGDGVLETYQMSGYATVAKYGQTLGDDYVPAKAEYLSPDRCVDLSTALFPEHTYIIKGAPHVAAAYGTEYSRFFLWLLTYDGDFRAGKYEAYPQFMLSGFDQHLSKWES
;
A
#
# COMPACT_ATOMS: atom_id res chain seq x y z
N MET A 1 18.51 4.14 -0.88
CA MET A 1 17.30 3.61 -0.22
C MET A 1 17.51 2.21 0.38
N ALA A 2 17.69 1.13 -0.40
CA ALA A 2 17.97 -0.21 0.16
C ALA A 2 19.21 -0.22 1.07
N ASP A 3 20.24 0.53 0.72
CA ASP A 3 21.49 0.66 1.50
C ASP A 3 21.25 1.39 2.84
N GLU A 4 20.37 2.36 2.87
CA GLU A 4 19.98 3.08 4.10
C GLU A 4 19.17 2.20 5.04
N ILE A 5 18.27 1.36 4.49
CA ILE A 5 17.56 0.34 5.27
C ILE A 5 18.57 -0.65 5.85
N ALA A 6 19.52 -1.15 5.05
CA ALA A 6 20.56 -2.06 5.52
C ALA A 6 21.38 -1.45 6.66
N ALA A 7 21.84 -0.21 6.51
CA ALA A 7 22.57 0.51 7.55
C ALA A 7 21.73 0.72 8.82
N THR A 8 20.41 0.93 8.67
CA THR A 8 19.49 1.07 9.81
C THR A 8 19.28 -0.26 10.53
N VAL A 9 19.12 -1.36 9.79
CA VAL A 9 19.04 -2.71 10.33
C VAL A 9 20.30 -3.03 11.12
N ASP A 10 21.48 -2.74 10.58
CA ASP A 10 22.76 -2.99 11.25
C ASP A 10 22.92 -2.17 12.52
N ARG A 11 22.53 -0.89 12.52
CA ARG A 11 22.51 -0.05 13.73
C ARG A 11 21.54 -0.58 14.79
N ALA A 12 20.35 -1.03 14.37
CA ALA A 12 19.35 -1.58 15.29
C ALA A 12 19.85 -2.86 15.96
N ILE A 13 20.47 -3.77 15.20
CA ILE A 13 21.08 -4.99 15.71
C ILE A 13 22.21 -4.66 16.68
N ALA A 14 23.13 -3.78 16.31
CA ALA A 14 24.25 -3.37 17.14
C ALA A 14 23.78 -2.72 18.46
N LYS A 15 22.72 -1.91 18.42
CA LYS A 15 22.17 -1.22 19.60
C LYS A 15 21.39 -2.15 20.51
N SER A 16 20.62 -3.08 19.97
CA SER A 16 19.75 -3.97 20.75
C SER A 16 20.45 -5.22 21.27
N GLY A 17 21.57 -5.62 20.65
CA GLY A 17 22.23 -6.90 20.90
C GLY A 17 21.51 -8.13 20.33
N HIS A 18 20.36 -7.95 19.67
CA HIS A 18 19.65 -9.02 18.98
C HIS A 18 20.33 -9.34 17.64
N LYS A 19 20.08 -10.53 17.11
CA LYS A 19 20.63 -10.97 15.81
C LYS A 19 19.75 -10.61 14.63
N LYS A 20 18.46 -10.34 14.88
CA LYS A 20 17.43 -10.09 13.85
C LYS A 20 16.54 -8.91 14.26
N VAL A 21 15.90 -8.32 13.29
CA VAL A 21 14.94 -7.22 13.44
C VAL A 21 13.55 -7.62 12.95
N THR A 22 12.54 -6.91 13.42
CA THR A 22 11.21 -6.86 12.80
C THR A 22 11.17 -5.67 11.85
N ILE A 23 10.77 -5.91 10.61
CA ILE A 23 10.48 -4.85 9.63
C ILE A 23 8.97 -4.66 9.58
N VAL A 24 8.52 -3.43 9.82
CA VAL A 24 7.15 -3.00 9.59
C VAL A 24 7.18 -1.97 8.48
N CYS A 25 6.50 -2.24 7.39
CA CYS A 25 6.44 -1.31 6.27
C CYS A 25 4.99 -0.95 5.95
N ALA A 26 4.76 0.28 5.54
CA ALA A 26 3.45 0.78 5.17
C ALA A 26 3.53 1.47 3.81
N SER A 27 2.43 1.44 3.04
CA SER A 27 2.32 2.13 1.76
C SER A 27 3.49 1.77 0.82
N MET A 28 4.12 2.76 0.25
CA MET A 28 5.34 2.65 -0.57
C MET A 28 6.51 1.92 0.14
N GLY A 29 6.49 1.85 1.47
CA GLY A 29 7.49 1.12 2.26
C GLY A 29 7.57 -0.36 1.90
N GLY A 30 6.53 -0.95 1.34
CA GLY A 30 6.54 -2.33 0.83
C GLY A 30 7.58 -2.53 -0.27
N ILE A 31 7.60 -1.67 -1.29
CA ILE A 31 8.59 -1.71 -2.38
C ILE A 31 10.00 -1.48 -1.86
N MET A 32 10.17 -0.52 -0.97
CA MET A 32 11.47 -0.24 -0.35
C MET A 32 12.00 -1.45 0.43
N THR A 33 11.10 -2.16 1.12
CA THR A 33 11.42 -3.39 1.85
C THR A 33 11.77 -4.52 0.89
N VAL A 34 11.01 -4.72 -0.17
CA VAL A 34 11.32 -5.73 -1.21
C VAL A 34 12.68 -5.44 -1.86
N ALA A 35 12.99 -4.17 -2.16
CA ALA A 35 14.30 -3.78 -2.70
C ALA A 35 15.45 -4.08 -1.73
N TYR A 36 15.26 -3.83 -0.43
CA TYR A 36 16.23 -4.19 0.61
C TYR A 36 16.43 -5.71 0.68
N LEU A 37 15.33 -6.48 0.80
CA LEU A 37 15.37 -7.94 0.91
C LEU A 37 15.97 -8.59 -0.35
N SER A 38 15.69 -8.06 -1.52
CA SER A 38 16.27 -8.54 -2.79
C SER A 38 17.78 -8.33 -2.87
N LYS A 39 18.27 -7.20 -2.34
CA LYS A 39 19.69 -6.85 -2.40
C LYS A 39 20.52 -7.48 -1.29
N TYR A 40 19.99 -7.54 -0.06
CA TYR A 40 20.74 -7.93 1.15
C TYR A 40 20.30 -9.26 1.74
N GLY A 41 19.21 -9.85 1.23
CA GLY A 41 18.61 -11.05 1.82
C GLY A 41 17.87 -10.76 3.12
N TYR A 42 17.37 -11.82 3.74
CA TYR A 42 16.54 -11.74 4.95
C TYR A 42 17.14 -12.44 6.18
N SER A 43 18.42 -12.79 6.16
CA SER A 43 19.08 -13.46 7.28
C SER A 43 19.02 -12.68 8.60
N LYS A 44 18.91 -11.35 8.51
CA LYS A 44 18.78 -10.43 9.66
C LYS A 44 17.32 -10.08 10.00
N VAL A 45 16.32 -10.74 9.36
CA VAL A 45 14.89 -10.43 9.55
C VAL A 45 14.22 -11.59 10.30
N ASP A 46 13.52 -11.28 11.39
CA ASP A 46 12.69 -12.22 12.13
C ASP A 46 11.22 -12.15 11.67
N ARG A 47 10.73 -10.92 11.45
CA ARG A 47 9.38 -10.65 11.00
C ARG A 47 9.38 -9.59 9.90
N CYS A 48 8.44 -9.71 8.97
CA CYS A 48 8.18 -8.70 7.95
C CYS A 48 6.67 -8.47 7.85
N LEU A 49 6.20 -7.30 8.27
CA LEU A 49 4.79 -6.93 8.32
C LEU A 49 4.51 -5.87 7.26
N PHE A 50 3.70 -6.23 6.26
CA PHE A 50 3.26 -5.34 5.19
C PHE A 50 1.89 -4.77 5.58
N MET A 51 1.87 -3.52 6.05
CA MET A 51 0.69 -2.85 6.59
C MET A 51 0.20 -1.80 5.59
N SER A 52 -0.97 -1.99 4.99
CA SER A 52 -1.45 -1.10 3.90
C SER A 52 -0.35 -0.82 2.87
N SER A 53 0.42 -1.84 2.55
CA SER A 53 1.58 -1.72 1.65
C SER A 53 1.23 -2.21 0.26
N THR A 54 1.86 -1.60 -0.73
CA THR A 54 1.72 -2.06 -2.11
C THR A 54 2.46 -3.38 -2.31
N MET A 55 1.74 -4.42 -2.64
CA MET A 55 2.31 -5.73 -3.00
C MET A 55 2.50 -5.87 -4.52
N CYS A 56 1.73 -5.15 -5.32
CA CYS A 56 1.65 -5.29 -6.77
C CYS A 56 1.68 -3.95 -7.51
N GLY A 57 2.28 -2.92 -6.93
CA GLY A 57 2.25 -1.59 -7.49
C GLY A 57 1.06 -0.77 -6.96
N ALA A 58 0.75 0.34 -7.62
CA ALA A 58 -0.36 1.22 -7.29
C ALA A 58 -0.93 1.82 -8.58
N GLN A 59 -2.25 1.72 -8.78
CA GLN A 59 -2.89 2.25 -9.98
C GLN A 59 -2.63 3.74 -10.17
N VAL A 60 -2.63 4.51 -9.06
CA VAL A 60 -2.34 5.95 -9.12
C VAL A 60 -0.96 6.24 -9.74
N ALA A 61 0.04 5.41 -9.52
CA ALA A 61 1.35 5.61 -10.12
C ALA A 61 1.32 5.33 -11.62
N SER A 62 0.61 4.27 -12.04
CA SER A 62 0.37 3.97 -13.44
C SER A 62 -0.37 5.12 -14.13
N ASP A 63 -1.47 5.59 -13.56
CA ASP A 63 -2.27 6.66 -14.15
C ASP A 63 -1.51 7.99 -14.24
N VAL A 64 -0.70 8.32 -13.21
CA VAL A 64 0.17 9.50 -13.25
C VAL A 64 1.19 9.41 -14.38
N LEU A 65 1.88 8.28 -14.50
CA LEU A 65 3.00 8.14 -15.43
C LEU A 65 2.57 7.76 -16.85
N THR A 66 1.28 7.42 -17.08
CA THR A 66 0.70 7.15 -18.40
C THR A 66 -0.28 8.24 -18.88
N GLY A 67 -0.43 9.33 -18.14
CA GLY A 67 -1.32 10.43 -18.54
C GLY A 67 -2.82 10.14 -18.36
N LYS A 68 -3.19 9.12 -17.58
CA LYS A 68 -4.59 8.66 -17.43
C LYS A 68 -5.32 9.23 -16.21
N ILE A 69 -4.72 10.16 -15.46
CA ILE A 69 -5.39 10.78 -14.32
C ILE A 69 -6.61 11.56 -14.77
N ALA A 70 -7.74 11.29 -14.15
CA ALA A 70 -8.95 12.09 -14.23
C ALA A 70 -9.00 13.06 -13.05
N ILE A 71 -8.82 14.36 -13.30
CA ILE A 71 -8.90 15.39 -12.25
C ILE A 71 -10.29 15.99 -12.27
N LYS A 72 -11.07 15.70 -11.21
CA LYS A 72 -12.39 16.30 -10.98
C LYS A 72 -12.33 17.16 -9.73
N ALA A 73 -12.30 18.47 -9.91
CA ALA A 73 -12.05 19.45 -8.84
C ALA A 73 -13.02 19.35 -7.67
N ASP A 74 -14.31 19.19 -7.94
CA ASP A 74 -15.38 19.05 -6.95
C ASP A 74 -15.30 17.74 -6.16
N GLU A 75 -15.00 16.63 -6.83
CA GLU A 75 -14.79 15.33 -6.17
C GLU A 75 -13.53 15.33 -5.32
N MET A 76 -12.46 15.98 -5.79
CA MET A 76 -11.20 16.17 -5.03
C MET A 76 -11.42 16.95 -3.74
N TYR A 77 -12.15 18.07 -3.81
CA TYR A 77 -12.47 18.86 -2.62
C TYR A 77 -13.26 18.03 -1.59
N ASN A 78 -14.26 17.29 -2.03
CA ASN A 78 -15.08 16.44 -1.17
C ASN A 78 -14.28 15.30 -0.55
N TYR A 79 -13.39 14.68 -1.33
CA TYR A 79 -12.50 13.62 -0.85
C TYR A 79 -11.57 14.11 0.26
N PHE A 80 -10.87 15.23 0.05
CA PHE A 80 -9.97 15.78 1.05
C PHE A 80 -10.69 16.31 2.29
N SER A 81 -11.89 16.87 2.10
CA SER A 81 -12.72 17.30 3.23
C SER A 81 -13.18 16.11 4.07
N GLY A 82 -13.53 14.98 3.44
CA GLY A 82 -13.85 13.72 4.10
C GLY A 82 -12.66 13.13 4.85
N LEU A 83 -11.48 13.09 4.21
CA LEU A 83 -10.25 12.61 4.82
C LEU A 83 -9.86 13.44 6.05
N LEU A 84 -10.03 14.77 5.99
CA LEU A 84 -9.79 15.67 7.13
C LEU A 84 -10.83 15.47 8.24
N ALA A 85 -12.09 15.23 7.91
CA ALA A 85 -13.15 14.96 8.88
C ALA A 85 -12.90 13.65 9.66
N ASP A 86 -12.43 12.59 8.98
CA ASP A 86 -12.07 11.31 9.61
C ASP A 86 -10.89 11.44 10.58
N VAL A 87 -10.03 12.45 10.39
CA VAL A 87 -8.80 12.66 11.15
C VAL A 87 -8.97 13.66 12.30
N THR A 88 -10.04 14.47 12.33
CA THR A 88 -10.25 15.54 13.34
C THR A 88 -10.50 15.05 14.77
N GLY A 89 -10.42 13.74 15.01
CA GLY A 89 -10.52 13.16 16.38
C GLY A 89 -9.28 13.38 17.26
N SER A 90 -8.10 13.69 16.72
CA SER A 90 -6.90 14.02 17.51
C SER A 90 -5.95 14.96 16.76
N ASN A 91 -5.51 16.03 17.43
CA ASN A 91 -4.54 17.00 16.90
C ASN A 91 -3.20 16.36 16.51
N GLU A 92 -2.80 15.26 17.16
CA GLU A 92 -1.55 14.55 16.91
C GLU A 92 -1.61 13.74 15.61
N ILE A 93 -2.75 13.11 15.32
CA ILE A 93 -2.97 12.35 14.08
C ILE A 93 -2.99 13.29 12.88
N VAL A 94 -3.68 14.43 12.98
CA VAL A 94 -3.66 15.49 11.95
C VAL A 94 -2.23 15.95 11.69
N SER A 95 -1.47 16.26 12.75
CA SER A 95 -0.08 16.71 12.62
C SER A 95 0.83 15.67 11.98
N ALA A 96 0.67 14.39 12.32
CA ALA A 96 1.47 13.31 11.75
C ALA A 96 1.11 13.01 10.29
N MET A 97 -0.18 13.04 9.95
CA MET A 97 -0.67 12.90 8.59
C MET A 97 -0.24 14.08 7.71
N MET A 98 -0.30 15.32 8.24
CA MET A 98 0.22 16.53 7.59
C MET A 98 1.73 16.43 7.34
N LYS A 99 2.50 15.89 8.29
CA LYS A 99 3.94 15.64 8.11
C LYS A 99 4.21 14.56 7.04
N MET A 100 3.43 13.49 7.00
CA MET A 100 3.54 12.44 6.00
C MET A 100 3.20 12.98 4.60
N LEU A 101 2.11 13.71 4.45
CA LEU A 101 1.71 14.34 3.20
C LEU A 101 2.70 15.43 2.75
N ASN A 102 3.27 16.18 3.69
CA ASN A 102 4.35 17.14 3.41
C ASN A 102 5.66 16.44 3.00
N PHE A 103 5.97 15.31 3.63
CA PHE A 103 7.16 14.52 3.29
C PHE A 103 7.11 13.98 1.86
N VAL A 104 5.96 13.57 1.37
CA VAL A 104 5.75 13.16 -0.04
C VAL A 104 5.44 14.32 -0.99
N GLY A 105 5.44 15.56 -0.50
CA GLY A 105 5.18 16.74 -1.34
C GLY A 105 3.72 16.92 -1.77
N VAL A 106 2.80 16.09 -1.25
CA VAL A 106 1.39 16.06 -1.65
C VAL A 106 0.69 17.41 -1.42
N PHE A 107 1.05 18.16 -0.36
CA PHE A 107 0.45 19.50 -0.15
C PHE A 107 0.89 20.53 -1.19
N LYS A 108 2.16 20.52 -1.59
CA LYS A 108 2.63 21.38 -2.68
C LYS A 108 1.97 21.00 -4.00
N LEU A 109 1.78 19.68 -4.21
CA LEU A 109 1.05 19.16 -5.34
C LEU A 109 -0.40 19.64 -5.32
N LEU A 110 -1.12 19.47 -4.21
CA LEU A 110 -2.52 19.89 -4.06
C LEU A 110 -2.70 21.39 -4.30
N GLN A 111 -1.81 22.20 -3.77
CA GLN A 111 -1.85 23.65 -3.99
C GLN A 111 -1.65 23.98 -5.46
N LYS A 112 -0.63 23.38 -6.11
CA LYS A 112 -0.39 23.57 -7.56
C LYS A 112 -1.52 23.02 -8.42
N VAL A 113 -2.08 21.85 -8.08
CA VAL A 113 -3.24 21.26 -8.76
C VAL A 113 -4.48 22.15 -8.59
N THR A 114 -4.72 22.69 -7.40
CA THR A 114 -5.82 23.62 -7.15
C THR A 114 -5.66 24.90 -7.99
N ASP A 115 -4.44 25.43 -8.06
CA ASP A 115 -4.12 26.60 -8.87
C ASP A 115 -4.32 26.34 -10.38
N CYS A 116 -4.03 25.11 -10.85
CA CYS A 116 -4.22 24.70 -12.25
C CYS A 116 -5.68 24.32 -12.58
N ILE A 117 -6.46 23.76 -11.64
CA ILE A 117 -7.87 23.36 -11.83
C ILE A 117 -8.76 24.57 -12.11
N ILE A 118 -8.41 25.75 -11.55
CA ILE A 118 -9.14 27.00 -11.79
C ILE A 118 -9.14 27.36 -13.29
N ASP A 119 -8.16 26.87 -14.06
CA ASP A 119 -7.98 27.19 -15.48
C ASP A 119 -8.42 26.09 -16.47
N ASN A 120 -8.99 24.97 -16.04
CA ASN A 120 -9.59 23.90 -16.87
C ASN A 120 -8.63 23.04 -17.74
N TYR A 121 -7.34 22.88 -17.39
CA TYR A 121 -6.36 22.22 -18.26
C TYR A 121 -5.67 21.00 -17.65
N LYS A 122 -6.09 19.79 -18.08
CA LYS A 122 -5.44 18.51 -17.78
C LYS A 122 -3.96 18.52 -18.18
N ASP A 123 -3.66 19.01 -19.37
CA ASP A 123 -2.30 19.05 -19.93
C ASP A 123 -1.38 19.96 -19.11
N ASP A 124 -1.86 21.11 -18.64
CA ASP A 124 -1.11 22.02 -17.78
C ASP A 124 -0.72 21.36 -16.44
N VAL A 125 -1.57 20.51 -15.86
CA VAL A 125 -1.26 19.77 -14.62
C VAL A 125 -0.15 18.75 -14.87
N TYR A 126 -0.17 18.04 -15.99
CA TYR A 126 0.89 17.12 -16.35
C TYR A 126 2.20 17.83 -16.60
N GLU A 127 2.21 18.85 -17.44
CA GLU A 127 3.43 19.56 -17.84
C GLU A 127 4.09 20.36 -16.71
N ARG A 128 3.26 20.98 -15.83
CA ARG A 128 3.78 21.89 -14.79
C ARG A 128 3.97 21.25 -13.44
N VAL A 129 3.30 20.12 -13.18
CA VAL A 129 3.27 19.52 -11.84
C VAL A 129 3.68 18.06 -11.87
N LEU A 130 2.95 17.21 -12.61
CA LEU A 130 3.11 15.76 -12.46
C LEU A 130 4.46 15.30 -13.05
N ILE A 131 4.79 15.72 -14.26
CA ILE A 131 6.05 15.33 -14.87
C ILE A 131 7.26 15.94 -14.14
N PRO A 132 7.35 17.26 -13.87
CA PRO A 132 8.50 17.83 -13.19
C PRO A 132 8.71 17.34 -11.76
N ASP A 133 7.63 17.12 -11.01
CA ASP A 133 7.72 16.81 -9.59
C ASP A 133 7.80 15.29 -9.33
N PHE A 134 7.22 14.44 -10.19
CA PHE A 134 7.07 13.00 -9.92
C PHE A 134 7.76 12.08 -10.92
N ALA A 135 7.85 12.46 -12.20
CA ALA A 135 8.37 11.57 -13.23
C ALA A 135 9.82 11.15 -12.98
N TYR A 136 10.59 11.94 -12.24
CA TYR A 136 11.98 11.64 -11.90
C TYR A 136 12.16 11.00 -10.52
N MET A 137 11.09 10.51 -9.90
CA MET A 137 11.16 9.75 -8.65
C MET A 137 11.26 8.24 -8.92
N PRO A 138 12.42 7.58 -8.77
CA PRO A 138 12.58 6.16 -9.12
C PRO A 138 11.59 5.24 -8.40
N VAL A 139 11.14 5.61 -7.21
CA VAL A 139 10.20 4.81 -6.44
C VAL A 139 8.81 4.73 -7.09
N LEU A 140 8.36 5.77 -7.80
CA LEU A 140 7.10 5.72 -8.55
C LEU A 140 7.18 4.72 -9.71
N TRP A 141 8.32 4.61 -10.36
CA TRP A 141 8.56 3.60 -11.40
C TRP A 141 8.56 2.17 -10.84
N GLY A 142 8.90 1.99 -9.57
CA GLY A 142 8.71 0.73 -8.86
C GLY A 142 7.26 0.43 -8.51
N LEU A 143 6.38 1.45 -8.48
CA LEU A 143 4.94 1.33 -8.24
C LEU A 143 4.12 1.10 -9.51
N LEU A 144 4.70 1.27 -10.70
CA LEU A 144 4.03 0.97 -11.96
C LEU A 144 3.58 -0.49 -12.02
N GLN A 145 2.40 -0.72 -12.57
CA GLN A 145 2.04 -2.04 -13.05
C GLN A 145 3.02 -2.44 -14.16
N PRO A 146 3.49 -3.70 -14.19
CA PRO A 146 4.48 -4.11 -15.19
C PRO A 146 4.03 -3.86 -16.64
N GLU A 147 2.75 -4.02 -16.92
CA GLU A 147 2.11 -3.80 -18.21
C GLU A 147 2.09 -2.34 -18.67
N ASP A 148 2.17 -1.40 -17.74
CA ASP A 148 2.13 0.05 -18.03
C ASP A 148 3.54 0.65 -18.22
N TYR A 149 4.62 -0.15 -18.02
CA TYR A 149 5.97 0.39 -17.97
C TYR A 149 6.40 1.05 -19.29
N ASP A 150 6.18 0.39 -20.41
CA ASP A 150 6.59 0.90 -21.73
C ASP A 150 5.76 2.15 -22.12
N GLU A 151 4.45 2.15 -21.84
CA GLU A 151 3.57 3.29 -22.05
C GLU A 151 4.01 4.50 -21.21
N ALA A 152 4.41 4.26 -19.96
CA ALA A 152 4.91 5.31 -19.07
C ALA A 152 6.24 5.90 -19.57
N VAL A 153 7.16 5.07 -20.08
CA VAL A 153 8.41 5.54 -20.69
C VAL A 153 8.12 6.44 -21.89
N ASP A 154 7.22 6.01 -22.75
CA ASP A 154 6.83 6.73 -23.95
C ASP A 154 6.15 8.07 -23.60
N PHE A 155 5.19 8.05 -22.65
CA PHE A 155 4.48 9.24 -22.21
C PHE A 155 5.38 10.28 -21.52
N VAL A 156 6.29 9.83 -20.63
CA VAL A 156 7.12 10.74 -19.83
C VAL A 156 8.33 11.26 -20.61
N PHE A 157 8.99 10.39 -21.36
CA PHE A 157 10.28 10.71 -22.00
C PHE A 157 10.21 10.77 -23.54
N GLY A 158 9.29 10.03 -24.16
CA GLY A 158 9.16 9.99 -25.62
C GLY A 158 10.50 9.76 -26.32
N ASP A 159 10.80 10.59 -27.33
CA ASP A 159 12.06 10.54 -28.08
C ASP A 159 13.32 10.81 -27.22
N ASN A 160 13.16 11.38 -26.02
CA ASN A 160 14.26 11.68 -25.10
C ASN A 160 14.61 10.52 -24.15
N ALA A 161 13.95 9.36 -24.24
CA ALA A 161 14.17 8.22 -23.33
C ALA A 161 15.65 7.81 -23.26
N SER A 162 16.38 7.86 -24.38
CA SER A 162 17.81 7.54 -24.43
C SER A 162 18.69 8.47 -23.58
N ALA A 163 18.30 9.73 -23.41
CA ALA A 163 19.00 10.69 -22.56
C ALA A 163 18.81 10.38 -21.05
N HIS A 164 17.82 9.57 -20.70
CA HIS A 164 17.49 9.16 -19.33
C HIS A 164 17.79 7.69 -19.06
N ALA A 165 18.65 7.05 -19.85
CA ALA A 165 18.93 5.61 -19.78
C ALA A 165 19.35 5.12 -18.37
N ASP A 166 20.18 5.87 -17.65
CA ASP A 166 20.61 5.51 -16.29
C ASP A 166 19.44 5.52 -15.28
N PHE A 167 18.53 6.48 -15.43
CA PHE A 167 17.31 6.57 -14.63
C PHE A 167 16.38 5.40 -14.95
N LEU A 168 16.11 5.15 -16.21
CA LEU A 168 15.26 4.05 -16.67
C LEU A 168 15.82 2.68 -16.24
N ALA A 169 17.13 2.49 -16.32
CA ALA A 169 17.78 1.28 -15.79
C ALA A 169 17.58 1.10 -14.27
N CYS A 170 17.37 2.17 -13.51
CA CYS A 170 17.00 2.08 -12.10
C CYS A 170 15.53 1.61 -11.95
N GLY A 171 14.61 2.16 -12.73
CA GLY A 171 13.19 1.73 -12.78
C GLY A 171 13.07 0.25 -13.15
N GLU A 172 13.73 -0.19 -14.22
CA GLU A 172 13.74 -1.60 -14.62
C GLU A 172 14.28 -2.55 -13.52
N ARG A 173 15.32 -2.15 -12.79
CA ARG A 173 15.81 -2.95 -11.65
C ARG A 173 14.74 -3.09 -10.57
N LEU A 174 14.01 -2.02 -10.26
CA LEU A 174 12.89 -2.08 -9.30
C LEU A 174 11.78 -2.99 -9.81
N GLN A 175 11.39 -2.89 -11.08
CA GLN A 175 10.40 -3.79 -11.69
C GLN A 175 10.84 -5.26 -11.61
N LYS A 176 12.10 -5.58 -11.91
CA LYS A 176 12.66 -6.94 -11.77
C LYS A 176 12.63 -7.42 -10.32
N MET A 177 12.94 -6.56 -9.34
CA MET A 177 12.83 -6.92 -7.91
C MET A 177 11.38 -7.18 -7.52
N MET A 178 10.43 -6.38 -7.99
CA MET A 178 9.00 -6.58 -7.73
C MET A 178 8.46 -7.83 -8.42
N ALA A 179 8.89 -8.16 -9.63
CA ALA A 179 8.54 -9.40 -10.30
C ALA A 179 8.98 -10.65 -9.51
N ASN A 180 10.11 -10.59 -8.82
CA ASN A 180 10.65 -11.71 -8.01
C ASN A 180 10.14 -11.73 -6.56
N ARG A 181 9.31 -10.77 -6.12
CA ARG A 181 8.89 -10.62 -4.73
C ARG A 181 8.16 -11.85 -4.17
N THR A 182 7.33 -12.49 -4.99
CA THR A 182 6.56 -13.67 -4.56
C THR A 182 7.50 -14.78 -4.11
N ALA A 183 8.43 -15.19 -4.98
CA ALA A 183 9.41 -16.22 -4.65
C ALA A 183 10.31 -15.83 -3.46
N LEU A 184 10.66 -14.56 -3.35
CA LEU A 184 11.44 -14.04 -2.21
C LEU A 184 10.67 -14.22 -0.90
N ILE A 185 9.40 -13.80 -0.85
CA ILE A 185 8.58 -13.85 0.37
C ILE A 185 8.21 -15.31 0.71
N GLU A 186 7.91 -16.15 -0.27
CA GLU A 186 7.70 -17.60 -0.06
C GLU A 186 8.93 -18.26 0.56
N ASN A 187 10.13 -17.91 0.08
CA ASN A 187 11.38 -18.39 0.68
C ASN A 187 11.53 -17.91 2.13
N MET A 188 11.21 -16.65 2.41
CA MET A 188 11.21 -16.11 3.78
C MET A 188 10.28 -16.90 4.70
N ILE A 189 9.04 -17.14 4.26
CA ILE A 189 8.03 -17.92 5.02
C ILE A 189 8.53 -19.34 5.26
N ARG A 190 9.01 -20.01 4.23
CA ARG A 190 9.56 -21.37 4.32
C ARG A 190 10.73 -21.47 5.29
N ASP A 191 11.59 -20.47 5.33
CA ASP A 191 12.78 -20.40 6.18
C ASP A 191 12.45 -19.87 7.60
N GLY A 192 11.15 -19.71 7.92
CA GLY A 192 10.65 -19.41 9.26
C GLY A 192 10.58 -17.92 9.62
N VAL A 193 10.75 -17.02 8.64
CA VAL A 193 10.46 -15.59 8.84
C VAL A 193 8.95 -15.42 8.94
N LYS A 194 8.47 -14.74 9.99
CA LYS A 194 7.06 -14.45 10.17
C LYS A 194 6.63 -13.32 9.26
N VAL A 195 5.73 -13.61 8.32
CA VAL A 195 5.24 -12.63 7.35
C VAL A 195 3.74 -12.44 7.55
N ALA A 196 3.30 -11.19 7.59
CA ALA A 196 1.88 -10.83 7.50
C ALA A 196 1.68 -9.68 6.52
N VAL A 197 0.61 -9.79 5.75
CA VAL A 197 0.07 -8.74 4.89
C VAL A 197 -1.24 -8.28 5.52
N VAL A 198 -1.39 -6.99 5.79
CA VAL A 198 -2.63 -6.39 6.28
C VAL A 198 -3.13 -5.42 5.23
N ALA A 199 -4.23 -5.77 4.59
CA ALA A 199 -4.88 -4.94 3.58
C ALA A 199 -6.24 -4.48 4.08
N HIS A 200 -6.71 -3.37 3.55
CA HIS A 200 -7.98 -2.77 3.93
C HIS A 200 -8.91 -2.68 2.72
N TYR A 201 -10.22 -2.61 2.97
CA TYR A 201 -11.23 -2.44 1.93
C TYR A 201 -12.44 -1.66 2.46
N ASP A 202 -13.41 -1.43 1.58
CA ASP A 202 -14.66 -0.72 1.85
C ASP A 202 -14.48 0.78 2.11
N ARG A 203 -13.48 1.38 1.43
CA ARG A 203 -13.36 2.82 1.27
C ARG A 203 -13.17 3.17 -0.21
N PRO A 204 -13.80 4.27 -0.68
CA PRO A 204 -13.55 4.76 -2.03
C PRO A 204 -12.13 5.27 -2.12
N LEU A 205 -11.52 5.14 -3.30
CA LEU A 205 -10.22 5.75 -3.57
C LEU A 205 -10.36 7.23 -3.89
N ALA A 206 -9.23 7.95 -3.83
CA ALA A 206 -9.16 9.33 -4.25
C ALA A 206 -9.75 9.51 -5.67
N PRO A 207 -10.51 10.58 -5.94
CA PRO A 207 -11.14 10.82 -7.24
C PRO A 207 -10.13 11.28 -8.30
N LEU A 208 -8.97 10.65 -8.32
CA LEU A 208 -7.92 10.80 -9.33
C LEU A 208 -8.02 9.73 -10.42
N TYR A 209 -8.98 8.80 -10.29
CA TYR A 209 -9.15 7.69 -11.19
C TYR A 209 -10.33 7.94 -12.13
N GLU A 210 -10.18 7.58 -13.38
CA GLU A 210 -11.25 7.62 -14.37
C GLU A 210 -12.44 6.74 -13.96
N ASN A 211 -12.17 5.64 -13.25
CA ASN A 211 -13.15 4.73 -12.69
C ASN A 211 -13.20 4.86 -11.16
N ALA A 212 -14.06 5.70 -10.63
CA ALA A 212 -14.29 5.93 -9.20
C ALA A 212 -14.85 4.72 -8.42
N ASN A 213 -14.81 3.50 -8.98
CA ASN A 213 -15.42 2.30 -8.43
C ASN A 213 -14.41 1.33 -7.81
N PHE A 214 -13.15 1.72 -7.68
CA PHE A 214 -12.16 0.92 -6.99
C PHE A 214 -12.48 0.84 -5.50
N ASN A 215 -12.11 -0.28 -4.88
CA ASN A 215 -12.31 -0.55 -3.48
C ASN A 215 -10.94 -0.66 -2.79
N GLY A 216 -10.76 0.04 -1.69
CA GLY A 216 -9.47 0.12 -1.03
C GLY A 216 -9.53 0.70 0.37
N ASP A 217 -8.46 1.38 0.75
CA ASP A 217 -8.28 2.04 2.05
C ASP A 217 -8.38 3.58 1.99
N GLY A 218 -8.80 4.09 0.84
CA GLY A 218 -8.87 5.51 0.52
C GLY A 218 -7.68 6.02 -0.31
N VAL A 219 -6.56 5.30 -0.34
CA VAL A 219 -5.34 5.67 -1.08
C VAL A 219 -4.87 4.55 -2.00
N LEU A 220 -4.85 3.31 -1.50
CA LEU A 220 -4.44 2.11 -2.23
C LEU A 220 -5.62 1.17 -2.39
N GLU A 221 -5.63 0.47 -3.51
CA GLU A 221 -6.61 -0.57 -3.79
C GLU A 221 -6.31 -1.84 -2.98
N THR A 222 -7.38 -2.47 -2.51
CA THR A 222 -7.30 -3.76 -1.82
C THR A 222 -6.58 -4.80 -2.69
N TYR A 223 -6.84 -4.77 -4.00
CA TYR A 223 -6.19 -5.63 -5.00
C TYR A 223 -4.66 -5.54 -4.94
N GLN A 224 -4.10 -4.32 -4.94
CA GLN A 224 -2.64 -4.14 -4.86
C GLN A 224 -2.08 -4.44 -3.47
N MET A 225 -2.79 -4.08 -2.41
CA MET A 225 -2.34 -4.35 -1.03
C MET A 225 -2.30 -5.85 -0.74
N SER A 226 -3.28 -6.61 -1.18
CA SER A 226 -3.40 -8.05 -0.91
C SER A 226 -2.55 -8.93 -1.83
N GLY A 227 -2.04 -8.36 -2.92
CA GLY A 227 -1.36 -9.15 -3.96
C GLY A 227 -2.35 -9.96 -4.80
N TYR A 228 -3.20 -9.24 -5.54
CA TYR A 228 -4.16 -9.78 -6.53
C TYR A 228 -5.39 -10.50 -5.97
N ALA A 229 -5.86 -10.21 -4.75
CA ALA A 229 -7.17 -10.67 -4.31
C ALA A 229 -8.26 -10.22 -5.29
N THR A 230 -9.27 -11.06 -5.50
CA THR A 230 -10.48 -10.65 -6.23
C THR A 230 -11.31 -9.73 -5.34
N VAL A 231 -11.60 -8.53 -5.79
CA VAL A 231 -12.25 -7.49 -4.99
C VAL A 231 -13.44 -6.91 -5.74
N ALA A 232 -14.60 -6.85 -5.09
CA ALA A 232 -15.76 -6.16 -5.63
C ALA A 232 -15.53 -4.65 -5.68
N LYS A 233 -16.17 -3.96 -6.62
CA LYS A 233 -16.15 -2.51 -6.66
C LYS A 233 -16.73 -1.93 -5.37
N TYR A 234 -16.27 -0.73 -5.00
CA TYR A 234 -16.79 -0.05 -3.80
C TYR A 234 -18.33 0.04 -3.83
N GLY A 235 -18.94 -0.31 -2.71
CA GLY A 235 -20.40 -0.35 -2.57
C GLY A 235 -21.10 -1.52 -3.28
N GLN A 236 -20.36 -2.50 -3.81
CA GLN A 236 -20.88 -3.70 -4.46
C GLN A 236 -20.34 -4.97 -3.79
N THR A 237 -20.93 -6.12 -4.16
CA THR A 237 -20.44 -7.46 -3.80
C THR A 237 -20.00 -8.21 -5.05
N LEU A 238 -19.32 -9.34 -4.88
CA LEU A 238 -18.96 -10.25 -5.97
C LEU A 238 -20.17 -10.98 -6.58
N GLY A 239 -21.37 -10.76 -6.00
CA GLY A 239 -22.62 -11.38 -6.46
C GLY A 239 -22.86 -12.77 -5.83
N ASP A 240 -24.12 -13.20 -5.85
CA ASP A 240 -24.52 -14.47 -5.23
C ASP A 240 -24.05 -15.70 -6.03
N ASP A 241 -23.86 -15.54 -7.33
CA ASP A 241 -23.39 -16.55 -8.27
C ASP A 241 -21.85 -16.68 -8.31
N TYR A 242 -21.13 -15.76 -7.65
CA TYR A 242 -19.66 -15.87 -7.56
C TYR A 242 -19.27 -17.08 -6.69
N VAL A 243 -18.41 -17.94 -7.24
CA VAL A 243 -17.88 -19.13 -6.56
C VAL A 243 -16.38 -18.93 -6.28
N PRO A 244 -15.96 -18.76 -5.02
CA PRO A 244 -14.55 -18.68 -4.67
C PRO A 244 -13.86 -20.04 -4.87
N ALA A 245 -12.56 -20.03 -5.17
CA ALA A 245 -11.79 -21.28 -5.26
C ALA A 245 -11.72 -22.01 -3.90
N LYS A 246 -11.74 -21.24 -2.80
CA LYS A 246 -11.84 -21.75 -1.42
C LYS A 246 -12.80 -20.88 -0.62
N ALA A 247 -13.83 -21.51 -0.07
CA ALA A 247 -14.90 -20.77 0.64
C ALA A 247 -14.39 -20.00 1.86
N GLU A 248 -13.39 -20.52 2.55
CA GLU A 248 -12.77 -19.87 3.72
C GLU A 248 -12.04 -18.57 3.41
N TYR A 249 -11.70 -18.30 2.14
CA TYR A 249 -11.04 -17.09 1.71
C TYR A 249 -11.99 -16.01 1.19
N LEU A 250 -13.29 -16.27 1.15
CA LEU A 250 -14.30 -15.27 0.82
C LEU A 250 -14.71 -14.49 2.08
N SER A 251 -14.64 -13.16 2.01
CA SER A 251 -15.12 -12.30 3.10
C SER A 251 -16.62 -12.55 3.39
N PRO A 252 -17.06 -12.44 4.67
CA PRO A 252 -18.46 -12.69 5.05
C PRO A 252 -19.48 -11.83 4.29
N ASP A 253 -19.08 -10.62 3.87
CA ASP A 253 -19.89 -9.69 3.08
C ASP A 253 -19.73 -9.87 1.56
N ARG A 254 -18.97 -10.89 1.13
CA ARG A 254 -18.71 -11.23 -0.28
C ARG A 254 -18.08 -10.09 -1.08
N CYS A 255 -17.28 -9.24 -0.46
CA CYS A 255 -16.59 -8.14 -1.14
C CYS A 255 -15.17 -8.50 -1.56
N VAL A 256 -14.49 -9.42 -0.84
CA VAL A 256 -13.10 -9.80 -1.08
C VAL A 256 -12.96 -11.30 -1.07
N ASP A 257 -12.32 -11.87 -2.11
CA ASP A 257 -11.87 -13.26 -2.14
C ASP A 257 -10.34 -13.30 -2.18
N LEU A 258 -9.73 -13.81 -1.13
CA LEU A 258 -8.30 -13.98 -1.00
C LEU A 258 -7.74 -15.21 -1.72
N SER A 259 -8.57 -16.07 -2.34
CA SER A 259 -8.11 -17.26 -3.05
C SER A 259 -7.09 -16.94 -4.16
N THR A 260 -7.14 -15.73 -4.71
CA THR A 260 -6.25 -15.24 -5.77
C THR A 260 -5.09 -14.38 -5.26
N ALA A 261 -5.05 -14.08 -3.96
CA ALA A 261 -3.98 -13.30 -3.35
C ALA A 261 -2.64 -14.06 -3.39
N LEU A 262 -1.51 -13.34 -3.39
CA LEU A 262 -0.17 -13.96 -3.40
C LEU A 262 0.07 -14.83 -2.16
N PHE A 263 -0.40 -14.39 -0.99
CA PHE A 263 -0.16 -15.05 0.30
C PHE A 263 -1.46 -15.17 1.10
N PRO A 264 -2.46 -15.95 0.65
CA PRO A 264 -3.79 -15.96 1.27
C PRO A 264 -3.74 -16.37 2.75
N GLU A 265 -2.88 -17.32 3.13
CA GLU A 265 -2.72 -17.75 4.53
C GLU A 265 -2.00 -16.73 5.42
N HIS A 266 -1.39 -15.71 4.85
CA HIS A 266 -0.65 -14.66 5.56
C HIS A 266 -1.28 -13.28 5.40
N THR A 267 -2.46 -13.19 4.78
CA THR A 267 -3.16 -11.93 4.50
C THR A 267 -4.35 -11.76 5.41
N TYR A 268 -4.34 -10.67 6.17
CA TYR A 268 -5.46 -10.17 6.97
C TYR A 268 -6.15 -9.04 6.23
N ILE A 269 -7.47 -8.99 6.32
CA ILE A 269 -8.30 -7.96 5.68
C ILE A 269 -9.12 -7.24 6.73
N ILE A 270 -9.06 -5.90 6.73
CA ILE A 270 -9.81 -5.06 7.66
C ILE A 270 -10.79 -4.20 6.88
N LYS A 271 -12.09 -4.37 7.14
CA LYS A 271 -13.16 -3.58 6.53
C LYS A 271 -13.21 -2.18 7.12
N GLY A 272 -13.31 -1.14 6.28
CA GLY A 272 -13.53 0.24 6.69
C GLY A 272 -12.31 0.95 7.28
N ALA A 273 -11.14 0.29 7.37
CA ALA A 273 -9.93 0.90 7.89
C ALA A 273 -9.31 1.87 6.87
N PRO A 274 -8.87 3.07 7.30
CA PRO A 274 -8.19 4.03 6.42
C PRO A 274 -6.73 3.64 6.18
N HIS A 275 -6.13 4.19 5.13
CA HIS A 275 -4.72 3.96 4.76
C HIS A 275 -3.72 4.12 5.91
N VAL A 276 -3.95 5.08 6.79
CA VAL A 276 -3.06 5.41 7.90
C VAL A 276 -3.38 4.64 9.20
N ALA A 277 -4.36 3.72 9.20
CA ALA A 277 -4.77 2.98 10.41
C ALA A 277 -3.60 2.26 11.07
N ALA A 278 -2.71 1.66 10.26
CA ALA A 278 -1.52 0.97 10.76
C ALA A 278 -0.54 1.86 11.51
N ALA A 279 -0.48 3.16 11.17
CA ALA A 279 0.46 4.10 11.76
C ALA A 279 -0.12 4.86 12.97
N TYR A 280 -1.44 5.10 12.97
CA TYR A 280 -2.07 6.04 13.90
C TYR A 280 -3.36 5.52 14.56
N GLY A 281 -3.86 4.36 14.13
CA GLY A 281 -5.09 3.79 14.65
C GLY A 281 -4.86 3.12 16.00
N THR A 282 -5.39 3.70 17.08
CA THR A 282 -5.45 3.03 18.40
C THR A 282 -6.37 1.83 18.39
N GLU A 283 -7.29 1.77 17.41
CA GLU A 283 -8.29 0.70 17.24
C GLU A 283 -7.69 -0.67 16.96
N TYR A 284 -6.48 -0.69 16.36
CA TYR A 284 -5.80 -1.94 15.96
C TYR A 284 -4.54 -2.21 16.76
N SER A 285 -4.29 -1.46 17.83
CA SER A 285 -3.04 -1.51 18.57
C SER A 285 -2.77 -2.90 19.17
N ARG A 286 -3.81 -3.60 19.66
CA ARG A 286 -3.69 -4.96 20.19
C ARG A 286 -3.36 -5.97 19.10
N PHE A 287 -4.05 -5.89 17.96
CA PHE A 287 -3.77 -6.75 16.81
C PHE A 287 -2.35 -6.53 16.28
N PHE A 288 -1.93 -5.28 16.13
CA PHE A 288 -0.58 -4.97 15.68
C PHE A 288 0.47 -5.38 16.70
N LEU A 289 0.23 -5.20 17.99
CA LEU A 289 1.11 -5.70 19.04
C LEU A 289 1.22 -7.23 18.98
N TRP A 290 0.11 -7.92 18.77
CA TRP A 290 0.11 -9.37 18.58
C TRP A 290 0.93 -9.78 17.36
N LEU A 291 0.77 -9.15 16.20
CA LEU A 291 1.60 -9.40 15.03
C LEU A 291 3.10 -9.17 15.29
N LEU A 292 3.44 -8.21 16.15
CA LEU A 292 4.83 -7.90 16.52
C LEU A 292 5.43 -8.89 17.50
N THR A 293 4.64 -9.53 18.37
CA THR A 293 5.14 -10.25 19.53
C THR A 293 4.79 -11.74 19.57
N TYR A 294 3.73 -12.17 18.87
CA TYR A 294 3.28 -13.55 18.91
C TYR A 294 4.25 -14.50 18.19
N ASP A 295 4.63 -15.58 18.88
CA ASP A 295 5.60 -16.55 18.38
C ASP A 295 5.00 -17.86 17.88
N GLY A 296 3.68 -18.05 18.00
CA GLY A 296 2.97 -19.24 17.53
C GLY A 296 2.70 -19.26 16.02
N ASP A 297 1.67 -20.02 15.62
CA ASP A 297 1.23 -20.10 14.22
C ASP A 297 0.67 -18.74 13.75
N PHE A 298 1.39 -18.12 12.84
CA PHE A 298 1.20 -16.74 12.39
C PHE A 298 0.27 -16.63 11.18
N ARG A 299 -0.32 -17.74 10.74
CA ARG A 299 -1.23 -17.72 9.58
C ARG A 299 -2.57 -17.11 9.95
N ALA A 300 -3.11 -16.34 9.01
CA ALA A 300 -4.42 -15.71 9.16
C ALA A 300 -5.51 -16.75 9.38
N GLY A 301 -6.47 -16.43 10.25
CA GLY A 301 -7.56 -17.33 10.60
C GLY A 301 -7.20 -18.50 11.53
N LYS A 302 -5.94 -18.64 11.97
CA LYS A 302 -5.54 -19.68 12.93
C LYS A 302 -5.69 -19.27 14.40
N TYR A 303 -5.76 -17.98 14.67
CA TYR A 303 -5.97 -17.45 16.00
C TYR A 303 -7.33 -16.78 16.09
N GLU A 304 -8.21 -17.34 16.93
CA GLU A 304 -9.63 -16.97 17.00
C GLU A 304 -9.85 -15.48 17.35
N ALA A 305 -9.00 -14.92 18.22
CA ALA A 305 -9.08 -13.52 18.58
C ALA A 305 -8.77 -12.55 17.43
N TYR A 306 -8.04 -13.01 16.41
CA TYR A 306 -7.72 -12.22 15.23
C TYR A 306 -8.04 -12.99 13.94
N PRO A 307 -9.32 -13.02 13.55
CA PRO A 307 -9.76 -13.71 12.34
C PRO A 307 -9.17 -13.04 11.09
N GLN A 308 -9.17 -13.77 10.00
CA GLN A 308 -8.66 -13.28 8.72
C GLN A 308 -9.38 -12.04 8.21
N PHE A 309 -10.70 -11.97 8.42
CA PHE A 309 -11.55 -10.84 8.06
C PHE A 309 -12.01 -10.12 9.31
N MET A 310 -11.65 -8.87 9.47
CA MET A 310 -11.95 -8.03 10.63
C MET A 310 -12.73 -6.79 10.21
N LEU A 311 -13.48 -6.22 11.16
CA LEU A 311 -14.15 -4.94 11.00
C LEU A 311 -13.31 -3.82 11.62
N SER A 312 -13.42 -2.60 11.11
CA SER A 312 -12.88 -1.41 11.76
C SER A 312 -13.44 -1.30 13.19
N GLY A 313 -12.56 -0.93 14.14
CA GLY A 313 -12.92 -0.91 15.56
C GLY A 313 -12.95 -2.30 16.23
N PHE A 314 -12.43 -3.35 15.60
CA PHE A 314 -12.43 -4.72 16.11
C PHE A 314 -11.79 -4.84 17.50
N ASP A 315 -10.69 -4.17 17.76
CA ASP A 315 -10.01 -4.19 19.07
C ASP A 315 -10.87 -3.60 20.21
N GLN A 316 -11.82 -2.73 19.90
CA GLN A 316 -12.74 -2.19 20.91
C GLN A 316 -13.75 -3.26 21.40
N HIS A 317 -14.01 -4.28 20.59
CA HIS A 317 -14.89 -5.38 20.96
C HIS A 317 -14.20 -6.43 21.85
N LEU A 318 -12.87 -6.60 21.73
CA LEU A 318 -12.11 -7.53 22.58
C LEU A 318 -12.14 -7.13 24.06
N SER A 319 -12.19 -5.82 24.37
CA SER A 319 -12.31 -5.35 25.75
C SER A 319 -13.60 -5.77 26.46
N LYS A 320 -14.62 -6.21 25.71
CA LYS A 320 -15.88 -6.73 26.25
C LYS A 320 -15.86 -8.24 26.51
N TRP A 321 -14.84 -8.95 26.04
CA TRP A 321 -14.70 -10.40 26.20
C TRP A 321 -13.78 -10.78 27.36
N GLU A 322 -12.97 -9.84 27.85
CA GLU A 322 -12.06 -10.04 29.00
C GLU A 322 -12.68 -9.58 30.35
N SER A 323 -13.92 -9.12 30.36
CA SER A 323 -14.68 -8.74 31.56
C SER A 323 -15.78 -9.75 31.84
#